data_6c13a65f344f15c42ec18c101b4c2ce9
#
_entry.id   6c13a65f344f15c42ec18c101b4c2ce9
#
_cell.length_a   1.000
_cell.length_b   1.000
_cell.length_c   1.000
_cell.angle_alpha   90.00
_cell.angle_beta   90.00
_cell.angle_gamma   90.00
#
_symmetry.space_group_name_H-M   'P 1'
#
loop_
_entity.id
_entity.type
_entity.pdbx_description
1 polymer ?
#
loop_
_entity_poly.entity_id
_entity_poly.type
_entity_poly.pdbx_seq_one_letter_code
_entity_poly.pdbx_strand_id
1 'polypeptide(L)'
;MVMSLQAQNTILDSSVHRTTSGSSLQSMIFNNYPPKHEVRAVWLTTIGGIDWPHSYAQSAYSAEKQKQELVEILNRLQKAHINTVLIQTRVRGTMIYPSAYEPWDGCLSGFPGKSPGYDALKFAIEECHKRGMECHAWVVTIPVGKWNALGCKSLRSRFPGLIRKIGPDGYMNPEDNRTADYLAQICSEITRNYDVDGIHLDYIRYPETWNIKVSREKGRQFITRIVEAIHRSVKREKPWVKMSCSPIGKFDDLGRYWSHGWNAYTKVCQDAQGWLKSGLMDELYPMMYFRNEQFFPFAIDWAEQSHGKIVVPGLGIYFLDPKEGKWKIGDITSEMYHLRNIGLGHAFFRNKFLLDNRQGIYDFTSKEFNLYPSLVPAMTWESRRIPVAPSHLKTQQLGGKVVLTWNNTAQYEDGTAVSTPYIYNNVYASRTYPVDTEDARNLISARMMGNQITLDLSGDENPLFFAVTAMDGYGNESRPVQNVAKVEDLLQERQGKAKKLKCSDGRLFLPESAKNADATCFLVESLLGQPLKVLRSSSNYLNISSLSEGVYVLKSLNKKGVSHTFGTFYIRKNKKS
;
A
#
# COMPACT_ATOMS: atom_id res chain seq x y z
N MET A 1 5.59 25.88 25.20
CA MET A 1 4.35 25.16 24.84
C MET A 1 3.44 25.95 23.88
N VAL A 2 3.48 27.29 23.88
CA VAL A 2 2.68 28.15 22.98
C VAL A 2 3.33 28.34 21.59
N MET A 3 4.66 28.27 21.47
CA MET A 3 5.36 28.42 20.19
C MET A 3 5.23 27.20 19.25
N SER A 4 4.94 25.99 19.76
CA SER A 4 4.75 24.82 18.91
C SER A 4 3.40 24.80 18.16
N LEU A 5 2.38 25.45 18.72
CA LEU A 5 1.06 25.55 18.06
C LEU A 5 1.06 26.59 16.92
N GLN A 6 1.86 27.67 17.03
CA GLN A 6 1.95 28.66 15.96
C GLN A 6 2.74 28.14 14.73
N ALA A 7 3.78 27.33 14.96
CA ALA A 7 4.52 26.71 13.86
C ALA A 7 3.69 25.65 13.11
N GLN A 8 2.84 24.90 13.82
CA GLN A 8 1.91 23.95 13.20
C GLN A 8 0.83 24.66 12.35
N ASN A 9 0.32 25.80 12.81
CA ASN A 9 -0.67 26.57 12.04
C ASN A 9 -0.08 27.18 10.75
N THR A 10 1.18 27.57 10.76
CA THR A 10 1.83 28.18 9.57
C THR A 10 2.15 27.14 8.49
N ILE A 11 2.45 25.90 8.87
CA ILE A 11 2.70 24.79 7.92
C ILE A 11 1.39 24.31 7.30
N LEU A 12 0.31 24.27 8.06
CA LEU A 12 -1.03 23.88 7.56
C LEU A 12 -1.58 24.90 6.55
N ASP A 13 -1.30 26.20 6.74
CA ASP A 13 -1.81 27.26 5.87
C ASP A 13 -1.14 27.26 4.48
N SER A 14 0.12 26.86 4.37
CA SER A 14 0.85 26.81 3.09
C SER A 14 0.51 25.60 2.20
N SER A 15 -0.03 24.51 2.78
CA SER A 15 -0.46 23.32 2.05
C SER A 15 -1.93 23.36 1.61
N VAL A 16 -2.77 24.16 2.28
CA VAL A 16 -4.21 24.27 2.03
C VAL A 16 -4.55 25.12 0.79
N HIS A 17 -3.65 26.01 0.35
CA HIS A 17 -3.92 26.87 -0.81
C HIS A 17 -3.87 26.19 -2.19
N ARG A 18 -3.62 24.89 -2.30
CA ARG A 18 -3.49 24.19 -3.58
C ARG A 18 -4.62 23.21 -3.95
N THR A 19 -5.53 22.90 -3.05
CA THR A 19 -6.67 22.02 -3.38
C THR A 19 -7.92 22.38 -2.59
N THR A 20 -8.98 22.68 -3.31
CA THR A 20 -10.39 22.74 -2.92
C THR A 20 -10.91 24.03 -2.31
N SER A 21 -11.82 24.64 -3.05
CA SER A 21 -12.81 25.60 -2.58
C SER A 21 -13.75 24.96 -1.52
N GLY A 22 -13.73 25.46 -0.31
CA GLY A 22 -14.93 25.47 0.53
C GLY A 22 -15.10 24.44 1.64
N SER A 23 -14.06 23.72 2.09
CA SER A 23 -14.17 22.93 3.33
C SER A 23 -13.44 23.62 4.47
N SER A 24 -14.10 23.77 5.64
CA SER A 24 -13.46 24.34 6.83
C SER A 24 -12.32 23.47 7.34
N LEU A 25 -11.26 24.08 7.89
CA LEU A 25 -10.12 23.37 8.51
C LEU A 25 -10.56 22.26 9.52
N GLN A 26 -11.71 22.44 10.18
CA GLN A 26 -12.28 21.43 11.07
C GLN A 26 -12.70 20.14 10.34
N SER A 27 -13.14 20.19 9.08
CA SER A 27 -13.50 19.00 8.32
C SER A 27 -12.26 18.23 7.83
N MET A 28 -11.12 18.89 7.67
CA MET A 28 -9.86 18.24 7.28
C MET A 28 -9.18 17.48 8.43
N ILE A 29 -9.33 17.96 9.67
CA ILE A 29 -8.73 17.34 10.86
C ILE A 29 -9.44 16.03 11.23
N PHE A 30 -10.70 15.86 10.87
CA PHE A 30 -11.53 14.71 11.24
C PHE A 30 -11.88 13.76 10.09
N ASN A 31 -11.44 14.02 8.86
CA ASN A 31 -11.56 13.05 7.78
C ASN A 31 -10.49 11.95 7.91
N ASN A 32 -10.68 11.08 8.89
CA ASN A 32 -9.80 9.96 9.21
C ASN A 32 -9.98 8.78 8.23
N TYR A 33 -10.28 9.08 6.96
CA TYR A 33 -10.37 8.05 5.94
C TYR A 33 -8.99 7.71 5.40
N PRO A 34 -8.62 6.43 5.38
CA PRO A 34 -7.36 6.01 4.79
C PRO A 34 -7.31 6.42 3.31
N PRO A 35 -6.15 6.89 2.84
CA PRO A 35 -6.00 7.30 1.46
C PRO A 35 -6.13 6.10 0.51
N LYS A 36 -6.61 6.33 -0.72
CA LYS A 36 -6.65 5.32 -1.78
C LYS A 36 -5.24 4.77 -2.08
N HIS A 37 -4.24 5.63 -2.05
CA HIS A 37 -2.84 5.28 -2.32
C HIS A 37 -1.97 5.52 -1.09
N GLU A 38 -1.42 4.44 -0.53
CA GLU A 38 -0.51 4.46 0.62
C GLU A 38 0.27 3.17 0.66
N VAL A 39 1.60 3.23 0.74
CA VAL A 39 2.41 2.03 1.00
C VAL A 39 2.29 1.64 2.46
N ARG A 40 1.90 0.40 2.71
CA ARG A 40 1.77 -0.25 4.02
C ARG A 40 2.63 -1.48 4.03
N ALA A 41 3.86 -1.33 4.50
CA ALA A 41 4.88 -2.35 4.33
C ALA A 41 5.28 -3.03 5.64
N VAL A 42 5.91 -4.19 5.50
CA VAL A 42 6.54 -4.91 6.60
C VAL A 42 7.83 -5.57 6.13
N TRP A 43 8.89 -5.52 6.95
CA TRP A 43 10.07 -6.35 6.77
C TRP A 43 9.83 -7.74 7.34
N LEU A 44 10.04 -8.76 6.49
CA LEU A 44 10.01 -10.17 6.85
C LEU A 44 11.44 -10.72 6.82
N THR A 45 12.02 -10.88 8.00
CA THR A 45 13.42 -11.33 8.18
C THR A 45 13.53 -12.83 8.12
N THR A 46 14.47 -13.33 7.33
CA THR A 46 14.76 -14.79 7.25
C THR A 46 16.02 -15.19 7.99
N ILE A 47 16.93 -14.26 8.29
CA ILE A 47 18.16 -14.55 9.03
C ILE A 47 17.85 -15.27 10.34
N GLY A 48 18.45 -16.46 10.51
CA GLY A 48 18.24 -17.28 11.70
C GLY A 48 16.79 -17.70 11.95
N GLY A 49 15.89 -17.53 11.00
CA GLY A 49 14.47 -17.85 11.14
C GLY A 49 13.71 -16.95 12.12
N ILE A 50 14.18 -15.71 12.36
CA ILE A 50 13.63 -14.85 13.42
C ILE A 50 12.22 -14.32 13.15
N ASP A 51 11.79 -14.24 11.88
CA ASP A 51 10.41 -14.01 11.49
C ASP A 51 9.82 -15.20 10.73
N TRP A 52 10.63 -15.84 9.87
CA TRP A 52 10.30 -17.00 9.08
C TRP A 52 11.57 -17.58 8.43
N PRO A 53 11.73 -18.93 8.35
CA PRO A 53 10.90 -19.96 8.96
C PRO A 53 11.34 -20.31 10.39
N HIS A 54 10.41 -20.76 11.23
CA HIS A 54 10.72 -21.19 12.60
C HIS A 54 11.11 -22.67 12.71
N SER A 55 11.10 -23.41 11.61
CA SER A 55 11.51 -24.82 11.54
C SER A 55 12.29 -25.09 10.26
N TYR A 56 13.14 -26.12 10.26
CA TYR A 56 13.96 -26.47 9.12
C TYR A 56 13.25 -27.43 8.16
N ALA A 57 13.35 -27.17 6.85
CA ALA A 57 12.89 -28.06 5.79
C ALA A 57 13.96 -29.12 5.48
N GLN A 58 13.76 -30.32 6.01
CA GLN A 58 14.65 -31.47 5.83
C GLN A 58 13.96 -32.70 5.21
N SER A 59 12.66 -32.58 4.97
CA SER A 59 11.80 -33.55 4.30
C SER A 59 10.68 -32.80 3.55
N ALA A 60 9.95 -33.50 2.68
CA ALA A 60 8.77 -32.93 2.01
C ALA A 60 7.74 -32.41 3.02
N TYR A 61 7.51 -33.14 4.10
CA TYR A 61 6.58 -32.74 5.17
C TYR A 61 7.03 -31.44 5.86
N SER A 62 8.31 -31.34 6.25
CA SER A 62 8.80 -30.14 6.92
C SER A 62 8.92 -28.93 5.97
N ALA A 63 9.14 -29.17 4.69
CA ALA A 63 9.05 -28.11 3.66
C ALA A 63 7.63 -27.57 3.53
N GLU A 64 6.63 -28.45 3.51
CA GLU A 64 5.23 -28.05 3.47
C GLU A 64 4.80 -27.26 4.71
N LYS A 65 5.29 -27.68 5.90
CA LYS A 65 5.07 -26.95 7.14
C LYS A 65 5.64 -25.52 7.09
N GLN A 66 6.85 -25.31 6.52
CA GLN A 66 7.40 -23.98 6.32
C GLN A 66 6.55 -23.12 5.38
N LYS A 67 6.05 -23.70 4.29
CA LYS A 67 5.17 -23.02 3.35
C LYS A 67 3.86 -22.60 4.01
N GLN A 68 3.24 -23.52 4.76
CA GLN A 68 2.00 -23.23 5.48
C GLN A 68 2.18 -22.11 6.50
N GLU A 69 3.30 -22.08 7.20
CA GLU A 69 3.65 -20.99 8.12
C GLU A 69 3.68 -19.63 7.41
N LEU A 70 4.31 -19.55 6.23
CA LEU A 70 4.34 -18.31 5.45
C LEU A 70 2.93 -17.91 4.98
N VAL A 71 2.11 -18.87 4.55
CA VAL A 71 0.70 -18.64 4.18
C VAL A 71 -0.08 -18.01 5.34
N GLU A 72 0.09 -18.51 6.56
CA GLU A 72 -0.56 -17.96 7.76
C GLU A 72 -0.09 -16.54 8.09
N ILE A 73 1.22 -16.28 7.99
CA ILE A 73 1.79 -14.93 8.13
C ILE A 73 1.14 -13.99 7.12
N LEU A 74 1.14 -14.34 5.84
CA LEU A 74 0.61 -13.49 4.78
C LEU A 74 -0.92 -13.29 4.88
N ASN A 75 -1.67 -14.29 5.32
CA ASN A 75 -3.11 -14.16 5.59
C ASN A 75 -3.38 -13.11 6.68
N ARG A 76 -2.57 -13.10 7.72
CA ARG A 76 -2.69 -12.11 8.80
C ARG A 76 -2.28 -10.72 8.33
N LEU A 77 -1.23 -10.59 7.52
CA LEU A 77 -0.81 -9.32 6.92
C LEU A 77 -1.91 -8.77 5.98
N GLN A 78 -2.55 -9.63 5.18
CA GLN A 78 -3.69 -9.23 4.34
C GLN A 78 -4.85 -8.67 5.16
N LYS A 79 -5.19 -9.32 6.29
CA LYS A 79 -6.24 -8.84 7.20
C LYS A 79 -5.92 -7.48 7.83
N ALA A 80 -4.65 -7.12 7.95
CA ALA A 80 -4.20 -5.81 8.40
C ALA A 80 -4.02 -4.80 7.25
N HIS A 81 -4.46 -5.17 6.04
CA HIS A 81 -4.34 -4.39 4.81
C HIS A 81 -2.90 -3.91 4.53
N ILE A 82 -1.91 -4.75 4.87
CA ILE A 82 -0.53 -4.60 4.40
C ILE A 82 -0.52 -4.93 2.91
N ASN A 83 0.12 -4.08 2.12
CA ASN A 83 0.16 -4.22 0.66
C ASN A 83 1.57 -4.44 0.10
N THR A 84 2.61 -4.40 0.93
CA THR A 84 4.00 -4.59 0.51
C THR A 84 4.77 -5.41 1.54
N VAL A 85 5.44 -6.47 1.10
CA VAL A 85 6.30 -7.33 1.92
C VAL A 85 7.74 -7.24 1.43
N LEU A 86 8.66 -6.81 2.29
CA LEU A 86 10.09 -6.79 2.04
C LEU A 86 10.69 -8.08 2.62
N ILE A 87 10.82 -9.14 1.79
CA ILE A 87 11.33 -10.44 2.24
C ILE A 87 12.84 -10.52 2.13
N GLN A 88 13.53 -10.84 3.22
CA GLN A 88 14.97 -10.95 3.24
C GLN A 88 15.44 -12.13 2.36
N THR A 89 15.95 -11.80 1.18
CA THR A 89 16.28 -12.71 0.08
C THR A 89 17.76 -13.03 0.03
N ARG A 90 18.63 -12.00 0.04
CA ARG A 90 20.06 -12.15 0.28
C ARG A 90 20.36 -11.82 1.72
N VAL A 91 20.79 -12.82 2.47
CA VAL A 91 20.95 -12.68 3.93
C VAL A 91 22.31 -12.05 4.25
N ARG A 92 23.40 -12.76 4.02
CA ARG A 92 24.79 -12.29 4.21
C ARG A 92 25.74 -13.15 3.39
N GLY A 93 25.75 -12.95 2.07
CA GLY A 93 26.51 -13.82 1.15
C GLY A 93 25.89 -15.19 0.98
N THR A 94 24.60 -15.33 1.27
CA THR A 94 23.77 -16.53 1.14
C THR A 94 22.37 -16.15 0.71
N MET A 95 21.63 -17.06 0.07
CA MET A 95 20.34 -16.81 -0.57
C MET A 95 19.24 -17.76 -0.08
N ILE A 96 17.99 -17.33 -0.20
CA ILE A 96 16.81 -18.19 0.07
C ILE A 96 16.22 -18.79 -1.22
N TYR A 97 16.95 -18.73 -2.33
CA TYR A 97 16.56 -19.28 -3.64
C TYR A 97 17.79 -19.95 -4.30
N PRO A 98 17.62 -20.80 -5.35
CA PRO A 98 18.72 -21.42 -6.06
C PRO A 98 19.47 -20.39 -6.92
N SER A 99 20.52 -19.80 -6.36
CA SER A 99 21.35 -18.79 -7.01
C SER A 99 22.58 -19.42 -7.68
N ALA A 100 22.96 -18.89 -8.85
CA ALA A 100 24.23 -19.21 -9.50
C ALA A 100 25.44 -18.55 -8.82
N TYR A 101 25.20 -17.58 -7.93
CA TYR A 101 26.24 -16.73 -7.35
C TYR A 101 26.56 -17.05 -5.89
N GLU A 102 25.58 -17.35 -5.07
CA GLU A 102 25.76 -17.55 -3.62
C GLU A 102 25.06 -18.82 -3.14
N PRO A 103 25.60 -19.49 -2.11
CA PRO A 103 25.01 -20.72 -1.59
C PRO A 103 23.68 -20.45 -0.85
N TRP A 104 22.89 -21.50 -0.67
CA TRP A 104 21.70 -21.50 0.16
C TRP A 104 22.01 -21.04 1.58
N ASP A 105 21.13 -20.20 2.14
CA ASP A 105 21.19 -19.88 3.57
C ASP A 105 20.73 -21.06 4.43
N GLY A 106 21.38 -21.23 5.57
CA GLY A 106 21.06 -22.29 6.51
C GLY A 106 19.73 -22.11 7.25
N CYS A 107 19.11 -20.93 7.20
CA CYS A 107 17.83 -20.67 7.87
C CYS A 107 16.70 -21.57 7.38
N LEU A 108 16.76 -22.01 6.10
CA LEU A 108 15.72 -22.84 5.51
C LEU A 108 15.89 -24.33 5.83
N SER A 109 17.09 -24.88 5.66
CA SER A 109 17.34 -26.33 5.79
C SER A 109 18.01 -26.73 7.10
N GLY A 110 18.52 -25.78 7.88
CA GLY A 110 19.40 -26.00 9.03
C GLY A 110 20.87 -26.20 8.65
N PHE A 111 21.17 -26.30 7.35
CA PHE A 111 22.52 -26.57 6.85
C PHE A 111 22.90 -25.54 5.78
N PRO A 112 23.86 -24.64 6.04
CA PRO A 112 24.35 -23.70 5.02
C PRO A 112 24.80 -24.42 3.75
N GLY A 113 24.35 -23.94 2.60
CA GLY A 113 24.63 -24.51 1.28
C GLY A 113 23.69 -25.63 0.84
N LYS A 114 22.79 -26.12 1.71
CA LYS A 114 21.85 -27.19 1.39
C LYS A 114 20.48 -26.62 1.04
N SER A 115 19.93 -27.04 -0.10
CA SER A 115 18.57 -26.69 -0.53
C SER A 115 17.52 -27.19 0.48
N PRO A 116 16.46 -26.44 0.73
CA PRO A 116 15.30 -26.87 1.51
C PRO A 116 14.34 -27.79 0.73
N GLY A 117 14.65 -28.12 -0.53
CA GLY A 117 13.80 -28.94 -1.41
C GLY A 117 12.71 -28.13 -2.16
N TYR A 118 12.69 -26.81 -2.03
CA TYR A 118 11.81 -25.92 -2.78
C TYR A 118 12.45 -24.53 -2.94
N ASP A 119 11.93 -23.72 -3.84
CA ASP A 119 12.34 -22.34 -4.05
C ASP A 119 11.49 -21.41 -3.14
N ALA A 120 12.12 -20.92 -2.07
CA ALA A 120 11.42 -20.16 -1.05
C ALA A 120 11.03 -18.74 -1.53
N LEU A 121 11.86 -18.12 -2.39
CA LEU A 121 11.56 -16.81 -2.95
C LEU A 121 10.40 -16.89 -3.93
N LYS A 122 10.42 -17.87 -4.85
CA LYS A 122 9.32 -18.10 -5.79
C LYS A 122 8.00 -18.30 -5.07
N PHE A 123 8.00 -19.17 -4.06
CA PHE A 123 6.81 -19.44 -3.25
C PHE A 123 6.27 -18.18 -2.55
N ALA A 124 7.17 -17.37 -1.96
CA ALA A 124 6.78 -16.14 -1.28
C ALA A 124 6.15 -15.12 -2.24
N ILE A 125 6.71 -14.95 -3.45
CA ILE A 125 6.16 -14.06 -4.48
C ILE A 125 4.75 -14.51 -4.89
N GLU A 126 4.57 -15.79 -5.21
CA GLU A 126 3.28 -16.34 -5.61
C GLU A 126 2.22 -16.15 -4.53
N GLU A 127 2.57 -16.37 -3.26
CA GLU A 127 1.65 -16.22 -2.13
C GLU A 127 1.34 -14.74 -1.81
N CYS A 128 2.29 -13.81 -2.01
CA CYS A 128 2.03 -12.37 -1.92
C CYS A 128 1.07 -11.92 -3.03
N HIS A 129 1.32 -12.30 -4.28
CA HIS A 129 0.51 -11.92 -5.43
C HIS A 129 -0.93 -12.46 -5.34
N LYS A 130 -1.15 -13.69 -4.85
CA LYS A 130 -2.50 -14.22 -4.57
C LYS A 130 -3.32 -13.34 -3.63
N ARG A 131 -2.65 -12.53 -2.80
CA ARG A 131 -3.27 -11.63 -1.81
C ARG A 131 -3.26 -10.17 -2.22
N GLY A 132 -2.84 -9.87 -3.46
CA GLY A 132 -2.73 -8.50 -3.97
C GLY A 132 -1.60 -7.67 -3.35
N MET A 133 -0.62 -8.33 -2.70
CA MET A 133 0.54 -7.68 -2.10
C MET A 133 1.72 -7.66 -3.06
N GLU A 134 2.50 -6.58 -3.03
CA GLU A 134 3.82 -6.53 -3.64
C GLU A 134 4.83 -7.33 -2.81
N CYS A 135 5.73 -8.04 -3.49
CA CYS A 135 6.83 -8.79 -2.88
C CYS A 135 8.16 -8.22 -3.36
N HIS A 136 8.88 -7.54 -2.46
CA HIS A 136 10.18 -6.97 -2.76
C HIS A 136 11.29 -7.87 -2.22
N ALA A 137 12.27 -8.19 -3.07
CA ALA A 137 13.44 -8.94 -2.66
C ALA A 137 14.37 -8.04 -1.85
N TRP A 138 14.47 -8.28 -0.54
CA TRP A 138 15.37 -7.55 0.34
C TRP A 138 16.78 -8.13 0.26
N VAL A 139 17.71 -7.32 -0.26
CA VAL A 139 19.10 -7.66 -0.52
C VAL A 139 20.01 -6.94 0.47
N VAL A 140 20.58 -7.66 1.43
CA VAL A 140 21.66 -7.13 2.28
C VAL A 140 22.94 -7.03 1.45
N THR A 141 23.43 -5.82 1.18
CA THR A 141 24.44 -5.56 0.15
C THR A 141 25.89 -5.76 0.64
N ILE A 142 26.41 -4.83 1.42
CA ILE A 142 27.82 -4.78 1.83
C ILE A 142 28.22 -5.88 2.83
N PRO A 143 27.44 -6.20 3.89
CA PRO A 143 27.78 -7.29 4.80
C PRO A 143 27.69 -8.67 4.12
N VAL A 144 28.69 -9.53 4.36
CA VAL A 144 28.74 -10.92 3.85
C VAL A 144 28.83 -11.98 4.95
N GLY A 145 28.55 -11.57 6.19
CA GLY A 145 28.45 -12.44 7.36
C GLY A 145 29.75 -12.73 8.06
N LYS A 146 29.73 -13.71 8.96
CA LYS A 146 30.90 -14.11 9.73
C LYS A 146 32.04 -14.53 8.82
N TRP A 147 33.27 -14.13 9.15
CA TRP A 147 34.47 -14.38 8.34
C TRP A 147 34.62 -15.85 7.93
N ASN A 148 34.28 -16.76 8.83
CA ASN A 148 34.40 -18.20 8.62
C ASN A 148 33.10 -18.87 8.13
N ALA A 149 32.01 -18.10 7.91
CA ALA A 149 30.76 -18.62 7.34
C ALA A 149 30.94 -18.99 5.86
N LEU A 150 30.10 -19.90 5.37
CA LEU A 150 30.17 -20.46 4.02
C LEU A 150 30.14 -19.37 2.93
N GLY A 151 29.18 -18.45 2.99
CA GLY A 151 29.04 -17.37 2.00
C GLY A 151 30.28 -16.47 1.94
N CYS A 152 30.80 -16.04 3.12
CA CYS A 152 32.00 -15.21 3.18
C CYS A 152 33.24 -15.96 2.67
N LYS A 153 33.42 -17.26 3.01
CA LYS A 153 34.52 -18.09 2.48
C LYS A 153 34.42 -18.22 0.96
N SER A 154 33.25 -18.50 0.42
CA SER A 154 32.99 -18.61 -1.02
C SER A 154 33.37 -17.33 -1.77
N LEU A 155 32.92 -16.18 -1.29
CA LEU A 155 33.22 -14.89 -1.90
C LEU A 155 34.72 -14.54 -1.84
N ARG A 156 35.39 -14.81 -0.72
CA ARG A 156 36.85 -14.58 -0.61
C ARG A 156 37.66 -15.46 -1.55
N SER A 157 37.25 -16.71 -1.75
CA SER A 157 37.90 -17.62 -2.69
C SER A 157 37.72 -17.17 -4.14
N ARG A 158 36.51 -16.74 -4.49
CA ARG A 158 36.19 -16.29 -5.87
C ARG A 158 36.77 -14.92 -6.21
N PHE A 159 36.84 -14.03 -5.21
CA PHE A 159 37.28 -12.64 -5.38
C PHE A 159 38.35 -12.29 -4.35
N PRO A 160 39.60 -12.75 -4.53
CA PRO A 160 40.70 -12.43 -3.62
C PRO A 160 40.84 -10.92 -3.41
N GLY A 161 40.95 -10.50 -2.15
CA GLY A 161 41.13 -9.11 -1.76
C GLY A 161 39.87 -8.23 -1.77
N LEU A 162 38.73 -8.70 -2.30
CA LEU A 162 37.49 -7.94 -2.36
C LEU A 162 36.82 -7.79 -0.99
N ILE A 163 36.84 -8.85 -0.20
CA ILE A 163 36.19 -8.89 1.12
C ILE A 163 37.14 -8.40 2.19
N ARG A 164 36.73 -7.39 2.94
CA ARG A 164 37.46 -6.86 4.10
C ARG A 164 36.94 -7.47 5.39
N LYS A 165 37.86 -7.85 6.27
CA LYS A 165 37.54 -8.32 7.61
C LYS A 165 37.48 -7.15 8.58
N ILE A 166 36.37 -7.02 9.31
CA ILE A 166 36.20 -6.03 10.37
C ILE A 166 35.63 -6.79 11.58
N GLY A 167 36.42 -6.87 12.66
CA GLY A 167 36.05 -7.72 13.77
C GLY A 167 35.87 -9.19 13.33
N PRO A 168 34.76 -9.84 13.70
CA PRO A 168 34.47 -11.22 13.31
C PRO A 168 33.82 -11.37 11.95
N ASP A 169 33.47 -10.26 11.28
CA ASP A 169 32.63 -10.24 10.09
C ASP A 169 33.40 -9.83 8.83
N GLY A 170 32.89 -10.26 7.66
CA GLY A 170 33.35 -9.89 6.34
C GLY A 170 32.40 -8.87 5.69
N TYR A 171 32.98 -7.94 4.92
CA TYR A 171 32.26 -6.91 4.21
C TYR A 171 32.82 -6.75 2.81
N MET A 172 31.96 -6.57 1.80
CA MET A 172 32.41 -6.19 0.47
C MET A 172 33.04 -4.80 0.53
N ASN A 173 34.15 -4.60 -0.19
CA ASN A 173 34.82 -3.30 -0.24
C ASN A 173 34.08 -2.36 -1.20
N PRO A 174 33.38 -1.30 -0.74
CA PRO A 174 32.65 -0.40 -1.62
C PRO A 174 33.57 0.43 -2.53
N GLU A 175 34.86 0.55 -2.21
CA GLU A 175 35.85 1.28 -3.00
C GLU A 175 36.33 0.48 -4.22
N ASP A 176 36.12 -0.84 -4.25
CA ASP A 176 36.48 -1.75 -5.33
C ASP A 176 35.34 -1.86 -6.36
N ASN A 177 35.64 -1.65 -7.64
CA ASN A 177 34.64 -1.70 -8.71
C ASN A 177 33.93 -3.04 -8.81
N ARG A 178 34.63 -4.16 -8.48
CA ARG A 178 34.08 -5.51 -8.50
C ARG A 178 32.88 -5.66 -7.56
N THR A 179 32.76 -4.83 -6.50
CA THR A 179 31.60 -4.81 -5.62
C THR A 179 30.35 -4.36 -6.38
N ALA A 180 30.45 -3.31 -7.19
CA ALA A 180 29.35 -2.80 -7.99
C ALA A 180 28.89 -3.84 -9.03
N ASP A 181 29.86 -4.40 -9.76
CA ASP A 181 29.57 -5.41 -10.80
C ASP A 181 28.92 -6.66 -10.21
N TYR A 182 29.42 -7.15 -9.08
CA TYR A 182 28.90 -8.33 -8.42
C TYR A 182 27.48 -8.16 -7.88
N LEU A 183 27.22 -7.07 -7.17
CA LEU A 183 25.87 -6.79 -6.63
C LEU A 183 24.87 -6.53 -7.76
N ALA A 184 25.30 -5.91 -8.86
CA ALA A 184 24.47 -5.75 -10.05
C ALA A 184 24.09 -7.10 -10.68
N GLN A 185 25.02 -8.07 -10.75
CA GLN A 185 24.74 -9.43 -11.22
C GLN A 185 23.73 -10.16 -10.33
N ILE A 186 23.87 -10.05 -9.01
CA ILE A 186 22.91 -10.62 -8.03
C ILE A 186 21.51 -10.05 -8.26
N CYS A 187 21.37 -8.73 -8.33
CA CYS A 187 20.07 -8.08 -8.53
C CYS A 187 19.47 -8.37 -9.90
N SER A 188 20.31 -8.45 -10.95
CA SER A 188 19.88 -8.89 -12.30
C SER A 188 19.38 -10.33 -12.29
N GLU A 189 20.07 -11.26 -11.60
CA GLU A 189 19.61 -12.65 -11.47
C GLU A 189 18.22 -12.73 -10.84
N ILE A 190 18.00 -12.03 -9.72
CA ILE A 190 16.70 -11.99 -9.06
C ILE A 190 15.64 -11.41 -10.01
N THR A 191 15.91 -10.26 -10.61
CA THR A 191 14.93 -9.57 -11.47
C THR A 191 14.57 -10.39 -12.70
N ARG A 192 15.55 -11.04 -13.32
CA ARG A 192 15.34 -11.87 -14.52
C ARG A 192 14.52 -13.12 -14.23
N ASN A 193 14.85 -13.82 -13.14
CA ASN A 193 14.34 -15.16 -12.86
C ASN A 193 13.03 -15.15 -12.07
N TYR A 194 12.70 -14.05 -11.39
CA TYR A 194 11.56 -13.95 -10.49
C TYR A 194 10.66 -12.78 -10.84
N ASP A 195 9.40 -12.92 -10.51
CA ASP A 195 8.38 -11.89 -10.70
C ASP A 195 8.28 -10.99 -9.45
N VAL A 196 9.43 -10.46 -9.02
CA VAL A 196 9.49 -9.51 -7.92
C VAL A 196 8.92 -8.16 -8.33
N ASP A 197 8.27 -7.46 -7.41
CA ASP A 197 7.77 -6.10 -7.61
C ASP A 197 8.84 -5.05 -7.34
N GLY A 198 9.85 -5.39 -6.54
CA GLY A 198 10.95 -4.50 -6.22
C GLY A 198 12.23 -5.22 -5.77
N ILE A 199 13.33 -4.51 -5.90
CA ILE A 199 14.63 -4.83 -5.31
C ILE A 199 14.87 -3.81 -4.20
N HIS A 200 14.94 -4.29 -2.95
CA HIS A 200 15.15 -3.48 -1.76
C HIS A 200 16.58 -3.63 -1.23
N LEU A 201 17.39 -2.58 -1.32
CA LEU A 201 18.80 -2.59 -0.93
C LEU A 201 18.97 -2.18 0.53
N ASP A 202 19.42 -3.10 1.35
CA ASP A 202 19.79 -2.82 2.73
C ASP A 202 21.32 -2.78 2.88
N TYR A 203 21.79 -2.00 3.86
CA TYR A 203 23.22 -1.76 4.07
C TYR A 203 23.98 -1.26 2.84
N ILE A 204 23.30 -0.55 1.93
CA ILE A 204 23.93 0.14 0.79
C ILE A 204 24.63 1.42 1.28
N ARG A 205 25.67 1.21 2.07
CA ARG A 205 26.42 2.24 2.80
C ARG A 205 27.67 1.65 3.42
N TYR A 206 28.57 2.50 3.92
CA TYR A 206 29.62 2.02 4.79
C TYR A 206 29.02 1.50 6.11
N PRO A 207 29.45 0.32 6.60
CA PRO A 207 29.06 -0.17 7.91
C PRO A 207 29.55 0.76 9.04
N GLU A 208 28.86 0.74 10.17
CA GLU A 208 29.16 1.59 11.33
C GLU A 208 30.60 1.41 11.85
N THR A 209 31.11 0.19 11.73
CA THR A 209 32.45 -0.20 12.20
C THR A 209 33.56 0.09 11.17
N TRP A 210 33.20 0.55 9.98
CA TRP A 210 34.17 0.81 8.91
C TRP A 210 34.90 2.13 9.14
N ASN A 211 36.23 2.09 9.31
CA ASN A 211 37.07 3.29 9.34
C ASN A 211 37.21 3.85 7.91
N ILE A 212 36.38 4.83 7.56
CA ILE A 212 36.40 5.49 6.25
C ILE A 212 37.60 6.41 6.15
N LYS A 213 38.57 6.05 5.31
CA LYS A 213 39.84 6.79 5.13
C LYS A 213 39.79 7.81 4.01
N VAL A 214 38.77 7.74 3.12
CA VAL A 214 38.56 8.70 2.03
C VAL A 214 37.68 9.86 2.48
N SER A 215 37.64 10.96 1.71
CA SER A 215 36.67 12.02 1.97
C SER A 215 35.23 11.50 1.89
N ARG A 216 34.32 12.11 2.65
CA ARG A 216 32.90 11.71 2.64
C ARG A 216 32.28 11.81 1.25
N GLU A 217 32.68 12.82 0.50
CA GLU A 217 32.26 12.98 -0.90
C GLU A 217 32.72 11.79 -1.77
N LYS A 218 33.99 11.42 -1.66
CA LYS A 218 34.52 10.26 -2.40
C LYS A 218 33.84 8.96 -1.96
N GLY A 219 33.58 8.81 -0.66
CA GLY A 219 32.82 7.67 -0.14
C GLY A 219 31.42 7.60 -0.74
N ARG A 220 30.68 8.73 -0.83
CA ARG A 220 29.37 8.78 -1.50
C ARG A 220 29.44 8.40 -2.97
N GLN A 221 30.48 8.86 -3.70
CA GLN A 221 30.69 8.46 -5.10
C GLN A 221 30.85 6.95 -5.25
N PHE A 222 31.58 6.28 -4.35
CA PHE A 222 31.73 4.82 -4.38
C PHE A 222 30.40 4.09 -4.12
N ILE A 223 29.63 4.53 -3.14
CA ILE A 223 28.32 3.91 -2.87
C ILE A 223 27.34 4.19 -4.01
N THR A 224 27.28 5.42 -4.52
CA THR A 224 26.41 5.79 -5.65
C THR A 224 26.74 4.97 -6.91
N ARG A 225 28.02 4.73 -7.21
CA ARG A 225 28.42 3.84 -8.31
C ARG A 225 27.85 2.44 -8.20
N ILE A 226 27.78 1.89 -6.97
CA ILE A 226 27.14 0.57 -6.73
C ILE A 226 25.65 0.66 -7.03
N VAL A 227 24.97 1.70 -6.55
CA VAL A 227 23.53 1.93 -6.80
C VAL A 227 23.27 2.08 -8.30
N GLU A 228 24.06 2.86 -9.03
CA GLU A 228 23.95 3.05 -10.48
C GLU A 228 24.10 1.74 -11.27
N ALA A 229 25.06 0.89 -10.88
CA ALA A 229 25.28 -0.40 -11.53
C ALA A 229 24.08 -1.34 -11.30
N ILE A 230 23.56 -1.39 -10.08
CA ILE A 230 22.37 -2.20 -9.74
C ILE A 230 21.14 -1.66 -10.48
N HIS A 231 20.88 -0.36 -10.41
CA HIS A 231 19.75 0.29 -11.09
C HIS A 231 19.74 -0.04 -12.59
N ARG A 232 20.86 0.18 -13.28
CA ARG A 232 20.99 -0.09 -14.70
C ARG A 232 20.72 -1.55 -15.04
N SER A 233 21.17 -2.48 -14.20
CA SER A 233 20.95 -3.91 -14.39
C SER A 233 19.49 -4.29 -14.18
N VAL A 234 18.86 -3.83 -13.11
CA VAL A 234 17.46 -4.13 -12.80
C VAL A 234 16.52 -3.53 -13.84
N LYS A 235 16.67 -2.25 -14.17
CA LYS A 235 15.79 -1.55 -15.12
C LYS A 235 15.95 -2.06 -16.56
N ARG A 236 17.11 -2.60 -16.92
CA ARG A 236 17.31 -3.27 -18.21
C ARG A 236 16.55 -4.59 -18.30
N GLU A 237 16.46 -5.37 -17.22
CA GLU A 237 15.70 -6.62 -17.19
C GLU A 237 14.19 -6.36 -17.16
N LYS A 238 13.75 -5.53 -16.23
CA LYS A 238 12.33 -5.20 -16.02
C LYS A 238 12.18 -3.76 -15.52
N PRO A 239 11.88 -2.80 -16.40
CA PRO A 239 11.83 -1.38 -16.02
C PRO A 239 10.73 -1.05 -14.99
N TRP A 240 9.70 -1.88 -14.88
CA TRP A 240 8.62 -1.72 -13.89
C TRP A 240 8.98 -2.21 -12.48
N VAL A 241 10.09 -2.96 -12.31
CA VAL A 241 10.54 -3.39 -10.98
C VAL A 241 11.11 -2.20 -10.22
N LYS A 242 10.56 -1.94 -9.03
CA LYS A 242 10.93 -0.81 -8.20
C LYS A 242 12.33 -0.99 -7.59
N MET A 243 13.10 0.09 -7.59
CA MET A 243 14.36 0.17 -6.86
C MET A 243 14.12 0.90 -5.54
N SER A 244 14.47 0.28 -4.42
CA SER A 244 14.34 0.89 -3.11
C SER A 244 15.54 0.61 -2.20
N CYS A 245 15.69 1.40 -1.14
CA CYS A 245 16.66 1.12 -0.10
C CYS A 245 16.16 1.52 1.30
N SER A 246 16.82 0.97 2.34
CA SER A 246 16.63 1.33 3.74
C SER A 246 17.77 2.24 4.24
N PRO A 247 17.67 3.59 4.04
CA PRO A 247 18.68 4.49 4.56
C PRO A 247 18.58 4.65 6.09
N ILE A 248 19.65 5.18 6.70
CA ILE A 248 19.60 5.66 8.08
C ILE A 248 18.46 6.68 8.20
N GLY A 249 17.67 6.58 9.25
CA GLY A 249 16.42 7.33 9.41
C GLY A 249 16.52 8.84 9.38
N LYS A 250 17.71 9.41 9.67
CA LYS A 250 18.05 10.81 9.42
C LYS A 250 18.91 10.89 8.17
N PHE A 251 18.53 11.73 7.21
CA PHE A 251 19.37 11.93 6.04
C PHE A 251 20.65 12.67 6.40
N ASP A 252 20.52 13.86 7.00
CA ASP A 252 21.62 14.66 7.53
C ASP A 252 21.13 15.45 8.76
N ASP A 253 21.99 16.23 9.38
CA ASP A 253 21.60 17.19 10.40
C ASP A 253 20.80 18.34 9.77
N LEU A 254 19.72 18.76 10.43
CA LEU A 254 18.83 19.81 9.89
C LEU A 254 19.22 21.18 10.43
N GLY A 255 19.58 22.12 9.53
CA GLY A 255 19.93 23.49 9.91
C GLY A 255 18.80 24.29 10.56
N ARG A 256 17.53 23.93 10.29
CA ARG A 256 16.32 24.54 10.88
C ARG A 256 15.91 23.91 12.21
N TYR A 257 16.58 22.85 12.62
CA TYR A 257 16.29 22.12 13.84
C TYR A 257 17.59 21.66 14.51
N TRP A 258 17.75 21.93 15.79
CA TRP A 258 18.96 21.56 16.50
C TRP A 258 19.01 20.05 16.73
N SER A 259 19.66 19.35 15.83
CA SER A 259 19.85 17.91 15.90
C SER A 259 21.18 17.52 15.31
N HIS A 260 22.02 16.93 16.13
CA HIS A 260 23.29 16.34 15.69
C HIS A 260 23.27 14.85 15.94
N GLY A 261 23.91 14.07 15.09
CA GLY A 261 24.07 12.68 15.39
C GLY A 261 24.29 11.74 14.19
N TRP A 262 23.83 10.54 14.37
CA TRP A 262 23.94 9.47 13.38
C TRP A 262 23.02 9.75 12.20
N ASN A 263 23.61 9.85 11.01
CA ASN A 263 22.87 10.16 9.78
C ASN A 263 23.43 9.41 8.57
N ALA A 264 22.67 9.39 7.47
CA ALA A 264 23.01 8.70 6.22
C ALA A 264 24.15 9.37 5.46
N TYR A 265 24.02 10.67 5.23
CA TYR A 265 24.85 11.42 4.28
C TYR A 265 26.28 11.62 4.74
N THR A 266 26.47 12.15 5.96
CA THR A 266 27.80 12.49 6.47
C THR A 266 28.49 11.35 7.22
N LYS A 267 27.73 10.44 7.87
CA LYS A 267 28.34 9.39 8.70
C LYS A 267 28.66 8.12 7.92
N VAL A 268 27.80 7.69 7.01
CA VAL A 268 27.94 6.39 6.30
C VAL A 268 27.95 6.54 4.77
N CYS A 269 28.06 7.77 4.27
CA CYS A 269 28.17 8.06 2.83
C CYS A 269 27.00 7.57 1.98
N GLN A 270 25.77 7.67 2.51
CA GLN A 270 24.54 7.17 1.90
C GLN A 270 23.71 8.37 1.40
N ASP A 271 23.82 8.70 0.11
CA ASP A 271 23.13 9.84 -0.51
C ASP A 271 21.73 9.48 -1.00
N ALA A 272 20.87 8.97 -0.09
CA ALA A 272 19.58 8.42 -0.45
C ALA A 272 18.62 9.47 -1.08
N GLN A 273 18.61 10.71 -0.58
CA GLN A 273 17.80 11.77 -1.20
C GLN A 273 18.32 12.13 -2.59
N GLY A 274 19.63 12.17 -2.79
CA GLY A 274 20.25 12.36 -4.10
C GLY A 274 19.89 11.25 -5.09
N TRP A 275 19.85 9.97 -4.65
CA TRP A 275 19.43 8.85 -5.49
C TRP A 275 17.95 8.92 -5.85
N LEU A 276 17.09 9.33 -4.93
CA LEU A 276 15.66 9.51 -5.21
C LEU A 276 15.47 10.65 -6.24
N LYS A 277 16.12 11.78 -6.03
CA LYS A 277 16.09 12.94 -6.94
C LYS A 277 16.56 12.60 -8.35
N SER A 278 17.65 11.86 -8.48
CA SER A 278 18.25 11.48 -9.78
C SER A 278 17.55 10.33 -10.48
N GLY A 279 16.54 9.69 -9.84
CA GLY A 279 15.81 8.56 -10.43
C GLY A 279 16.50 7.21 -10.25
N LEU A 280 17.56 7.11 -9.46
CA LEU A 280 18.22 5.85 -9.14
C LEU A 280 17.41 4.98 -8.14
N MET A 281 16.53 5.63 -7.38
CA MET A 281 15.57 4.97 -6.51
C MET A 281 14.15 5.42 -6.84
N ASP A 282 13.20 4.50 -6.76
CA ASP A 282 11.76 4.75 -6.88
C ASP A 282 11.14 4.96 -5.51
N GLU A 283 11.68 4.29 -4.50
CA GLU A 283 11.18 4.29 -3.13
C GLU A 283 12.32 4.38 -2.12
N LEU A 284 12.06 5.00 -0.98
CA LEU A 284 12.94 4.98 0.18
C LEU A 284 12.20 4.49 1.42
N TYR A 285 12.88 3.66 2.22
CA TYR A 285 12.38 3.15 3.50
C TYR A 285 13.32 3.58 4.63
N PRO A 286 13.37 4.89 5.00
CA PRO A 286 14.27 5.36 6.04
C PRO A 286 13.99 4.69 7.38
N MET A 287 15.02 4.13 8.01
CA MET A 287 14.94 3.40 9.29
C MET A 287 14.76 4.38 10.46
N MET A 288 13.56 4.92 10.61
CA MET A 288 13.25 5.97 11.58
C MET A 288 12.86 5.39 12.94
N TYR A 289 13.76 4.65 13.56
CA TYR A 289 13.54 4.00 14.86
C TYR A 289 13.81 4.99 16.01
N PHE A 290 13.11 6.10 16.00
CA PHE A 290 13.24 7.25 16.89
C PHE A 290 11.85 7.65 17.40
N ARG A 291 11.80 8.60 18.37
CA ARG A 291 10.54 9.16 18.89
C ARG A 291 10.62 10.68 18.92
N ASN A 292 9.45 11.32 18.96
CA ASN A 292 9.26 12.73 19.23
C ASN A 292 10.14 13.63 18.34
N GLU A 293 10.95 14.46 18.93
CA GLU A 293 11.83 15.42 18.28
C GLU A 293 12.89 14.79 17.37
N GLN A 294 13.18 13.52 17.58
CA GLN A 294 14.11 12.77 16.71
C GLN A 294 13.40 12.13 15.52
N PHE A 295 12.06 12.10 15.52
CA PHE A 295 11.24 11.53 14.45
C PHE A 295 10.58 12.60 13.57
N PHE A 296 9.71 13.43 14.14
CA PHE A 296 8.81 14.29 13.36
C PHE A 296 9.51 15.27 12.42
N PRO A 297 10.57 16.01 12.82
CA PRO A 297 11.27 16.92 11.90
C PRO A 297 11.92 16.20 10.71
N PHE A 298 12.43 14.99 10.95
CA PHE A 298 13.09 14.20 9.91
C PHE A 298 12.07 13.52 8.99
N ALA A 299 10.88 13.18 9.48
CA ALA A 299 9.78 12.72 8.63
C ALA A 299 9.34 13.81 7.64
N ILE A 300 9.25 15.05 8.11
CA ILE A 300 8.95 16.22 7.27
C ILE A 300 10.08 16.43 6.22
N ASP A 301 11.35 16.33 6.62
CA ASP A 301 12.48 16.44 5.69
C ASP A 301 12.40 15.36 4.58
N TRP A 302 12.12 14.12 4.94
CA TRP A 302 11.92 13.04 3.96
C TRP A 302 10.75 13.31 3.01
N ALA A 303 9.65 13.89 3.51
CA ALA A 303 8.50 14.25 2.68
C ALA A 303 8.84 15.39 1.70
N GLU A 304 9.49 16.44 2.17
CA GLU A 304 9.91 17.59 1.36
C GLU A 304 10.91 17.21 0.26
N GLN A 305 11.77 16.24 0.53
CA GLN A 305 12.79 15.75 -0.40
C GLN A 305 12.36 14.49 -1.18
N SER A 306 11.05 14.18 -1.18
CA SER A 306 10.52 13.01 -1.92
C SER A 306 10.56 13.16 -3.44
N HIS A 307 10.60 14.41 -3.93
CA HIS A 307 10.58 14.72 -5.38
C HIS A 307 9.41 14.06 -6.14
N GLY A 308 8.25 13.89 -5.46
CA GLY A 308 7.08 13.24 -6.02
C GLY A 308 7.16 11.71 -6.10
N LYS A 309 8.17 11.10 -5.50
CA LYS A 309 8.37 9.66 -5.41
C LYS A 309 7.93 9.12 -4.04
N ILE A 310 8.04 7.82 -3.86
CA ILE A 310 7.51 7.11 -2.70
C ILE A 310 8.51 7.16 -1.54
N VAL A 311 8.06 7.59 -0.37
CA VAL A 311 8.82 7.50 0.88
C VAL A 311 7.99 6.81 1.94
N VAL A 312 8.58 5.80 2.57
CA VAL A 312 7.91 4.87 3.49
C VAL A 312 8.74 4.72 4.77
N PRO A 313 8.66 5.66 5.71
CA PRO A 313 9.43 5.57 6.95
C PRO A 313 9.20 4.27 7.71
N GLY A 314 10.29 3.66 8.14
CA GLY A 314 10.31 2.47 8.97
C GLY A 314 10.05 2.81 10.44
N LEU A 315 9.12 2.09 11.05
CA LEU A 315 8.72 2.23 12.44
C LEU A 315 9.32 1.13 13.30
N GLY A 316 10.01 1.50 14.36
CA GLY A 316 10.69 0.57 15.28
C GLY A 316 9.74 -0.09 16.27
N ILE A 317 8.74 -0.84 15.79
CA ILE A 317 7.73 -1.49 16.64
C ILE A 317 8.30 -2.57 17.58
N TYR A 318 9.53 -3.03 17.34
CA TYR A 318 10.21 -3.94 18.27
C TYR A 318 10.45 -3.29 19.65
N PHE A 319 10.57 -1.97 19.74
CA PHE A 319 10.68 -1.25 21.00
C PHE A 319 9.42 -1.30 21.88
N LEU A 320 8.29 -1.78 21.34
CA LEU A 320 7.09 -2.09 22.13
C LEU A 320 7.26 -3.36 22.98
N ASP A 321 8.23 -4.21 22.65
CA ASP A 321 8.59 -5.36 23.48
C ASP A 321 9.43 -4.89 24.68
N PRO A 322 9.06 -5.22 25.93
CA PRO A 322 9.81 -4.82 27.13
C PRO A 322 11.26 -5.27 27.16
N LYS A 323 11.62 -6.31 26.40
CA LYS A 323 13.00 -6.82 26.28
C LYS A 323 13.87 -5.98 25.34
N GLU A 324 13.26 -5.26 24.40
CA GLU A 324 13.94 -4.45 23.39
C GLU A 324 13.89 -2.95 23.71
N GLY A 325 12.79 -2.49 24.35
CA GLY A 325 12.61 -1.09 24.69
C GLY A 325 11.48 -0.84 25.67
N LYS A 326 11.21 0.45 25.94
CA LYS A 326 10.15 0.88 26.85
C LYS A 326 9.18 1.86 26.16
N TRP A 327 9.00 1.69 24.84
CA TRP A 327 8.07 2.53 24.10
C TRP A 327 6.64 2.12 24.40
N LYS A 328 5.75 3.08 24.31
CA LYS A 328 4.30 2.86 24.41
C LYS A 328 3.69 2.81 23.03
N ILE A 329 2.57 2.14 22.88
CA ILE A 329 1.86 2.09 21.61
C ILE A 329 1.54 3.50 21.08
N GLY A 330 1.24 4.47 21.96
CA GLY A 330 1.01 5.86 21.59
C GLY A 330 2.19 6.53 20.87
N ASP A 331 3.42 6.11 21.15
CA ASP A 331 4.60 6.60 20.41
C ASP A 331 4.48 6.23 18.92
N ILE A 332 4.19 4.97 18.63
CA ILE A 332 4.06 4.44 17.26
C ILE A 332 2.79 4.95 16.55
N THR A 333 1.65 4.96 17.23
CA THR A 333 0.38 5.38 16.61
C THR A 333 0.39 6.85 16.23
N SER A 334 1.02 7.72 17.04
CA SER A 334 1.20 9.12 16.69
C SER A 334 2.10 9.33 15.48
N GLU A 335 3.16 8.52 15.34
CA GLU A 335 4.02 8.50 14.15
C GLU A 335 3.23 8.07 12.91
N MET A 336 2.44 7.00 12.99
CA MET A 336 1.61 6.51 11.89
C MET A 336 0.63 7.58 11.39
N TYR A 337 -0.10 8.23 12.29
CA TYR A 337 -1.01 9.32 11.92
C TYR A 337 -0.28 10.51 11.29
N HIS A 338 0.89 10.87 11.85
CA HIS A 338 1.70 11.97 11.30
C HIS A 338 2.15 11.66 9.87
N LEU A 339 2.69 10.46 9.63
CA LEU A 339 3.14 10.04 8.30
C LEU A 339 2.01 10.11 7.27
N ARG A 340 0.83 9.58 7.61
CA ARG A 340 -0.35 9.65 6.73
C ARG A 340 -0.76 11.10 6.43
N ASN A 341 -0.74 11.97 7.44
CA ASN A 341 -1.10 13.38 7.28
C ASN A 341 -0.16 14.16 6.36
N ILE A 342 1.12 13.76 6.30
CA ILE A 342 2.10 14.38 5.39
C ILE A 342 2.27 13.60 4.07
N GLY A 343 1.38 12.65 3.78
CA GLY A 343 1.33 11.92 2.51
C GLY A 343 2.40 10.83 2.35
N LEU A 344 2.97 10.32 3.43
CA LEU A 344 3.94 9.23 3.43
C LEU A 344 3.29 7.88 3.76
N GLY A 345 3.90 6.79 3.26
CA GLY A 345 3.60 5.44 3.72
C GLY A 345 4.22 5.12 5.08
N HIS A 346 4.10 3.87 5.51
CA HIS A 346 4.76 3.36 6.71
C HIS A 346 5.18 1.90 6.53
N ALA A 347 6.28 1.52 7.19
CA ALA A 347 6.78 0.15 7.18
C ALA A 347 7.12 -0.32 8.60
N PHE A 348 6.67 -1.51 8.97
CA PHE A 348 6.93 -2.05 10.31
C PHE A 348 8.23 -2.85 10.35
N PHE A 349 9.15 -2.49 11.22
CA PHE A 349 10.28 -3.31 11.57
C PHE A 349 10.07 -3.95 12.94
N ARG A 350 9.74 -5.21 12.95
CA ARG A 350 9.60 -6.20 11.89
C ARG A 350 8.35 -7.08 12.10
N ASN A 351 8.09 -7.98 11.16
CA ASN A 351 6.90 -8.83 11.10
C ASN A 351 6.52 -9.51 12.42
N LYS A 352 7.49 -10.13 13.12
CA LYS A 352 7.25 -10.81 14.39
C LYS A 352 6.50 -9.93 15.39
N PHE A 353 6.98 -8.70 15.62
CA PHE A 353 6.43 -7.82 16.65
C PHE A 353 5.03 -7.29 16.28
N LEU A 354 4.76 -7.12 14.96
CA LEU A 354 3.43 -6.82 14.47
C LEU A 354 2.48 -7.98 14.75
N LEU A 355 2.84 -9.20 14.31
CA LEU A 355 1.96 -10.37 14.46
C LEU A 355 1.88 -10.90 15.89
N ASP A 356 2.87 -10.67 16.74
CA ASP A 356 2.79 -10.92 18.19
C ASP A 356 1.81 -9.94 18.88
N ASN A 357 1.29 -8.97 18.16
CA ASN A 357 0.36 -7.95 18.65
C ASN A 357 0.89 -7.22 19.90
N ARG A 358 2.19 -6.85 19.89
CA ARG A 358 2.82 -6.19 21.05
C ARG A 358 2.08 -4.91 21.39
N GLN A 359 1.62 -4.81 22.63
CA GLN A 359 0.78 -3.73 23.16
C GLN A 359 -0.47 -3.42 22.30
N GLY A 360 -0.98 -4.35 21.49
CA GLY A 360 -2.15 -4.17 20.64
C GLY A 360 -1.87 -3.54 19.27
N ILE A 361 -0.62 -3.46 18.82
CA ILE A 361 -0.26 -2.81 17.54
C ILE A 361 -0.92 -3.46 16.32
N TYR A 362 -1.09 -4.79 16.30
CA TYR A 362 -1.79 -5.47 15.21
C TYR A 362 -3.29 -5.14 15.21
N ASP A 363 -3.92 -5.14 16.38
CA ASP A 363 -5.33 -4.79 16.52
C ASP A 363 -5.59 -3.34 16.10
N PHE A 364 -4.76 -2.40 16.57
CA PHE A 364 -4.81 -1.01 16.13
C PHE A 364 -4.67 -0.89 14.60
N THR A 365 -3.63 -1.54 14.04
CA THR A 365 -3.38 -1.47 12.59
C THR A 365 -4.54 -2.01 11.78
N SER A 366 -5.08 -3.19 12.15
CA SER A 366 -6.09 -3.89 11.35
C SER A 366 -7.52 -3.42 11.58
N LYS A 367 -7.85 -2.93 12.79
CA LYS A 367 -9.22 -2.61 13.19
C LYS A 367 -9.50 -1.11 13.27
N GLU A 368 -8.46 -0.27 13.19
CA GLU A 368 -8.59 1.17 13.38
C GLU A 368 -7.87 1.96 12.29
N PHE A 369 -6.56 1.79 12.13
CA PHE A 369 -5.76 2.61 11.22
C PHE A 369 -5.89 2.20 9.75
N ASN A 370 -5.82 0.91 9.43
CA ASN A 370 -5.94 0.36 8.07
C ASN A 370 -7.29 -0.33 7.86
N LEU A 371 -8.41 0.35 8.13
CA LEU A 371 -9.76 -0.22 8.01
C LEU A 371 -10.11 -0.72 6.61
N TYR A 372 -9.53 -0.13 5.57
CA TYR A 372 -9.80 -0.42 4.16
C TYR A 372 -8.49 -0.69 3.44
N PRO A 373 -8.51 -1.47 2.34
CA PRO A 373 -7.34 -1.65 1.49
C PRO A 373 -6.82 -0.31 0.93
N SER A 374 -5.58 -0.31 0.49
CA SER A 374 -4.97 0.83 -0.21
C SER A 374 -4.07 0.32 -1.33
N LEU A 375 -3.99 1.05 -2.42
CA LEU A 375 -3.09 0.78 -3.53
C LEU A 375 -1.70 1.36 -3.24
N VAL A 376 -0.67 0.71 -3.74
CA VAL A 376 0.66 1.32 -3.83
C VAL A 376 0.59 2.44 -4.85
N PRO A 377 1.18 3.63 -4.59
CA PRO A 377 1.20 4.72 -5.57
C PRO A 377 1.87 4.33 -6.89
N ALA A 378 1.32 4.81 -8.02
CA ALA A 378 1.88 4.53 -9.33
C ALA A 378 3.23 5.21 -9.57
N MET A 379 4.13 4.54 -10.29
CA MET A 379 5.42 5.09 -10.73
C MET A 379 5.24 6.01 -11.97
N THR A 380 4.58 7.14 -11.79
CA THR A 380 4.27 8.08 -12.89
C THR A 380 5.51 8.78 -13.47
N TRP A 381 6.66 8.67 -12.81
CA TRP A 381 7.97 9.13 -13.33
C TRP A 381 8.61 8.16 -14.33
N GLU A 382 8.20 6.87 -14.30
CA GLU A 382 8.63 5.84 -15.26
C GLU A 382 7.65 5.69 -16.41
N SER A 383 6.34 5.64 -16.11
CA SER A 383 5.28 5.51 -17.11
C SER A 383 4.01 6.24 -16.67
N ARG A 384 3.37 6.93 -17.61
CA ARG A 384 2.05 7.57 -17.42
C ARG A 384 1.00 6.99 -18.36
N ARG A 385 1.30 5.87 -19.00
CA ARG A 385 0.38 5.20 -19.90
C ARG A 385 -0.75 4.57 -19.10
N ILE A 386 -1.97 4.80 -19.53
CA ILE A 386 -3.16 4.27 -18.86
C ILE A 386 -3.62 3.00 -19.58
N PRO A 387 -3.79 1.87 -18.90
CA PRO A 387 -4.36 0.66 -19.48
C PRO A 387 -5.79 0.90 -19.98
N VAL A 388 -6.19 0.18 -21.02
CA VAL A 388 -7.59 0.15 -21.47
C VAL A 388 -8.45 -0.41 -20.35
N ALA A 389 -9.58 0.25 -20.09
CA ALA A 389 -10.53 -0.17 -19.07
C ALA A 389 -11.04 -1.60 -19.37
N PRO A 390 -11.32 -2.41 -18.35
CA PRO A 390 -11.99 -3.69 -18.53
C PRO A 390 -13.34 -3.51 -19.21
N SER A 391 -13.85 -4.55 -19.84
CA SER A 391 -15.13 -4.54 -20.54
C SER A 391 -16.02 -5.69 -20.08
N HIS A 392 -17.32 -5.61 -20.44
CA HIS A 392 -18.28 -6.70 -20.20
C HIS A 392 -18.35 -7.16 -18.74
N LEU A 393 -18.34 -6.23 -17.78
CA LEU A 393 -18.57 -6.56 -16.39
C LEU A 393 -19.94 -7.20 -16.22
N LYS A 394 -19.98 -8.45 -15.78
CA LYS A 394 -21.18 -9.22 -15.48
C LYS A 394 -21.24 -9.55 -14.00
N THR A 395 -22.43 -9.52 -13.47
CA THR A 395 -22.72 -9.89 -12.07
C THR A 395 -23.69 -11.07 -12.09
N GLN A 396 -23.33 -12.13 -11.39
CA GLN A 396 -24.17 -13.30 -11.21
C GLN A 396 -24.36 -13.58 -9.71
N GLN A 397 -25.60 -13.66 -9.27
CA GLN A 397 -25.91 -13.99 -7.88
C GLN A 397 -26.08 -15.51 -7.73
N LEU A 398 -25.37 -16.10 -6.78
CA LEU A 398 -25.38 -17.53 -6.50
C LEU A 398 -25.48 -17.75 -4.99
N GLY A 399 -26.69 -17.96 -4.47
CA GLY A 399 -26.93 -18.38 -3.08
C GLY A 399 -26.25 -17.51 -2.01
N GLY A 400 -26.45 -16.21 -2.01
CA GLY A 400 -25.83 -15.27 -1.05
C GLY A 400 -24.41 -14.83 -1.41
N LYS A 401 -23.84 -15.34 -2.51
CA LYS A 401 -22.58 -14.91 -3.08
C LYS A 401 -22.83 -14.18 -4.40
N VAL A 402 -21.95 -13.25 -4.74
CA VAL A 402 -21.93 -12.59 -6.03
C VAL A 402 -20.64 -12.93 -6.75
N VAL A 403 -20.77 -13.41 -7.98
CA VAL A 403 -19.64 -13.65 -8.89
C VAL A 403 -19.58 -12.50 -9.89
N LEU A 404 -18.46 -11.80 -9.92
CA LEU A 404 -18.14 -10.80 -10.92
C LEU A 404 -17.21 -11.40 -11.96
N THR A 405 -17.48 -11.15 -13.25
CA THR A 405 -16.60 -11.52 -14.36
C THR A 405 -16.47 -10.35 -15.32
N TRP A 406 -15.29 -10.19 -15.95
CA TRP A 406 -15.02 -9.13 -16.92
C TRP A 406 -13.97 -9.60 -17.95
N ASN A 407 -13.72 -8.78 -18.96
CA ASN A 407 -12.67 -9.01 -19.93
C ASN A 407 -11.61 -7.93 -19.82
N ASN A 408 -10.32 -8.34 -19.87
CA ASN A 408 -9.18 -7.45 -19.95
C ASN A 408 -8.67 -7.34 -21.38
N THR A 409 -8.11 -6.18 -21.71
CA THR A 409 -7.37 -5.95 -22.97
C THR A 409 -5.95 -5.54 -22.62
N ALA A 410 -4.94 -6.29 -23.08
CA ALA A 410 -3.54 -6.01 -22.79
C ALA A 410 -3.00 -4.87 -23.68
N GLN A 411 -3.66 -3.72 -23.67
CA GLN A 411 -3.30 -2.52 -24.40
C GLN A 411 -3.44 -1.28 -23.52
N TYR A 412 -2.67 -0.27 -23.83
CA TYR A 412 -2.85 1.10 -23.32
C TYR A 412 -3.88 1.86 -24.16
N GLU A 413 -4.43 2.97 -23.62
CA GLU A 413 -5.39 3.82 -24.35
C GLU A 413 -4.81 4.41 -25.65
N ASP A 414 -3.48 4.50 -25.78
CA ASP A 414 -2.78 4.92 -27.01
C ASP A 414 -2.68 3.82 -28.08
N GLY A 415 -3.26 2.64 -27.83
CA GLY A 415 -3.26 1.47 -28.73
C GLY A 415 -2.00 0.62 -28.67
N THR A 416 -1.00 0.99 -27.88
CA THR A 416 0.23 0.17 -27.72
C THR A 416 -0.01 -1.00 -26.76
N ALA A 417 0.74 -2.10 -26.94
CA ALA A 417 0.68 -3.25 -26.05
C ALA A 417 1.20 -2.88 -24.64
N VAL A 418 0.56 -3.44 -23.60
CA VAL A 418 1.05 -3.29 -22.23
C VAL A 418 2.42 -3.97 -22.13
N SER A 419 3.39 -3.22 -21.62
CA SER A 419 4.79 -3.65 -21.50
C SER A 419 5.06 -4.56 -20.31
N THR A 420 4.14 -4.63 -19.36
CA THR A 420 4.24 -5.47 -18.16
C THR A 420 3.57 -6.83 -18.39
N PRO A 421 4.02 -7.92 -17.73
CA PRO A 421 3.54 -9.26 -18.04
C PRO A 421 2.07 -9.49 -17.65
N TYR A 422 1.53 -8.67 -16.75
CA TYR A 422 0.18 -8.82 -16.22
C TYR A 422 -0.60 -7.53 -16.30
N ILE A 423 -1.92 -7.69 -16.48
CA ILE A 423 -2.91 -6.69 -16.11
C ILE A 423 -3.50 -7.13 -14.78
N TYR A 424 -3.34 -6.29 -13.78
CA TYR A 424 -4.01 -6.43 -12.49
C TYR A 424 -5.37 -5.76 -12.54
N ASN A 425 -6.26 -6.17 -11.64
CA ASN A 425 -7.57 -5.55 -11.50
C ASN A 425 -7.78 -5.09 -10.05
N ASN A 426 -8.38 -3.92 -9.90
CA ASN A 426 -8.92 -3.46 -8.63
C ASN A 426 -10.44 -3.54 -8.70
N VAL A 427 -11.06 -4.07 -7.66
CA VAL A 427 -12.49 -4.27 -7.58
C VAL A 427 -13.05 -3.37 -6.49
N TYR A 428 -14.06 -2.62 -6.84
CA TYR A 428 -14.73 -1.65 -5.97
C TYR A 428 -16.20 -2.04 -5.83
N ALA A 429 -16.76 -1.76 -4.67
CA ALA A 429 -18.18 -1.97 -4.40
C ALA A 429 -18.74 -0.82 -3.59
N SER A 430 -19.98 -0.42 -3.90
CA SER A 430 -20.67 0.68 -3.24
C SER A 430 -22.17 0.48 -3.23
N ARG A 431 -22.86 1.16 -2.31
CA ARG A 431 -24.32 1.32 -2.36
C ARG A 431 -24.75 2.50 -3.22
N THR A 432 -23.81 3.29 -3.69
CA THR A 432 -24.04 4.47 -4.51
C THR A 432 -23.54 4.25 -5.93
N TYR A 433 -24.29 4.77 -6.92
CA TYR A 433 -23.91 4.77 -8.33
C TYR A 433 -23.78 6.22 -8.84
N PRO A 434 -22.72 6.51 -9.60
CA PRO A 434 -21.59 5.66 -9.94
C PRO A 434 -20.73 5.32 -8.72
N VAL A 435 -20.05 4.17 -8.77
CA VAL A 435 -19.08 3.80 -7.72
C VAL A 435 -17.90 4.76 -7.79
N ASP A 436 -17.68 5.47 -6.71
CA ASP A 436 -16.50 6.35 -6.59
C ASP A 436 -15.26 5.50 -6.34
N THR A 437 -14.40 5.37 -7.35
CA THR A 437 -13.14 4.62 -7.25
C THR A 437 -12.02 5.39 -6.55
N GLU A 438 -12.21 6.67 -6.25
CA GLU A 438 -11.25 7.46 -5.46
C GLU A 438 -11.49 7.32 -3.95
N ASP A 439 -12.66 6.85 -3.55
CA ASP A 439 -12.96 6.55 -2.16
C ASP A 439 -12.42 5.16 -1.77
N ALA A 440 -11.38 5.12 -0.93
CA ALA A 440 -10.77 3.88 -0.45
C ALA A 440 -11.76 2.92 0.24
N ARG A 441 -12.88 3.43 0.78
CA ARG A 441 -13.93 2.61 1.42
C ARG A 441 -14.63 1.70 0.43
N ASN A 442 -14.60 2.03 -0.84
CA ASN A 442 -15.21 1.24 -1.90
C ASN A 442 -14.26 0.17 -2.46
N LEU A 443 -12.95 0.26 -2.19
CA LEU A 443 -11.98 -0.73 -2.64
C LEU A 443 -12.12 -2.02 -1.82
N ILE A 444 -12.51 -3.11 -2.47
CA ILE A 444 -12.71 -4.42 -1.81
C ILE A 444 -11.66 -5.46 -2.18
N SER A 445 -11.03 -5.32 -3.34
CA SER A 445 -9.91 -6.16 -3.74
C SER A 445 -8.93 -5.34 -4.57
N ALA A 446 -7.67 -5.35 -4.15
CA ALA A 446 -6.59 -4.62 -4.79
C ALA A 446 -5.66 -5.57 -5.56
N ARG A 447 -5.15 -5.13 -6.71
CA ARG A 447 -4.08 -5.78 -7.46
C ARG A 447 -4.32 -7.28 -7.73
N MET A 448 -5.56 -7.60 -8.04
CA MET A 448 -5.99 -8.98 -8.29
C MET A 448 -5.51 -9.46 -9.66
N MET A 449 -4.99 -10.68 -9.72
CA MET A 449 -4.71 -11.37 -10.97
C MET A 449 -5.96 -12.12 -11.45
N GLY A 450 -6.19 -12.12 -12.77
CA GLY A 450 -7.35 -12.77 -13.37
C GLY A 450 -8.52 -11.82 -13.61
N ASN A 451 -9.65 -12.38 -14.03
CA ASN A 451 -10.81 -11.65 -14.52
C ASN A 451 -12.14 -12.10 -13.88
N GLN A 452 -12.05 -12.68 -12.69
CA GLN A 452 -13.19 -13.14 -11.93
C GLN A 452 -12.94 -13.04 -10.43
N ILE A 453 -13.97 -12.66 -9.67
CA ILE A 453 -13.97 -12.71 -8.20
C ILE A 453 -15.31 -13.20 -7.69
N THR A 454 -15.29 -13.95 -6.59
CA THR A 454 -16.49 -14.34 -5.85
C THR A 454 -16.50 -13.61 -4.51
N LEU A 455 -17.56 -12.87 -4.25
CA LEU A 455 -17.77 -12.10 -3.03
C LEU A 455 -18.87 -12.75 -2.19
N ASP A 456 -18.63 -12.88 -0.91
CA ASP A 456 -19.65 -13.29 0.06
C ASP A 456 -20.39 -12.04 0.55
N LEU A 457 -21.66 -11.96 0.24
CA LEU A 457 -22.52 -10.83 0.57
C LEU A 457 -23.65 -11.26 1.53
N SER A 458 -23.38 -12.15 2.47
CA SER A 458 -24.38 -12.68 3.41
C SER A 458 -24.86 -11.68 4.47
N GLY A 459 -24.31 -10.45 4.53
CA GLY A 459 -24.71 -9.39 5.48
C GLY A 459 -25.82 -8.47 4.97
N ASP A 460 -26.51 -7.81 5.89
CA ASP A 460 -27.60 -6.83 5.60
C ASP A 460 -27.13 -5.59 4.82
N GLU A 461 -25.80 -5.38 4.75
CA GLU A 461 -25.17 -4.22 4.12
C GLU A 461 -24.55 -4.53 2.75
N ASN A 462 -25.20 -5.33 1.94
CA ASN A 462 -24.69 -5.73 0.63
C ASN A 462 -24.51 -4.54 -0.31
N PRO A 463 -23.33 -4.39 -0.96
CA PRO A 463 -23.15 -3.43 -2.04
C PRO A 463 -24.05 -3.79 -3.22
N LEU A 464 -24.61 -2.77 -3.87
CA LEU A 464 -25.50 -2.93 -5.02
C LEU A 464 -24.79 -2.73 -6.35
N PHE A 465 -23.67 -1.99 -6.33
CA PHE A 465 -22.93 -1.59 -7.52
C PHE A 465 -21.48 -2.00 -7.39
N PHE A 466 -20.92 -2.40 -8.51
CA PHE A 466 -19.53 -2.81 -8.61
C PHE A 466 -18.83 -2.04 -9.73
N ALA A 467 -17.57 -1.75 -9.52
CA ALA A 467 -16.69 -1.22 -10.55
C ALA A 467 -15.39 -2.03 -10.58
N VAL A 468 -14.82 -2.17 -11.76
CA VAL A 468 -13.53 -2.83 -11.96
C VAL A 468 -12.64 -1.96 -12.81
N THR A 469 -11.40 -1.79 -12.39
CA THR A 469 -10.35 -1.10 -13.14
C THR A 469 -9.27 -2.09 -13.55
N ALA A 470 -8.53 -1.76 -14.60
CA ALA A 470 -7.29 -2.43 -14.97
C ALA A 470 -6.11 -1.61 -14.45
N MET A 471 -5.03 -2.29 -14.05
CA MET A 471 -3.81 -1.65 -13.56
C MET A 471 -2.59 -2.36 -14.16
N ASP A 472 -1.60 -1.60 -14.64
CA ASP A 472 -0.34 -2.15 -15.16
C ASP A 472 0.69 -2.39 -14.05
N GLY A 473 1.85 -2.92 -14.40
CA GLY A 473 2.94 -3.17 -13.44
C GLY A 473 3.59 -1.90 -12.88
N TYR A 474 3.35 -0.72 -13.48
CA TYR A 474 3.78 0.56 -12.93
C TYR A 474 2.78 1.14 -11.92
N GLY A 475 1.62 0.51 -11.75
CA GLY A 475 0.55 0.97 -10.87
C GLY A 475 -0.42 1.96 -11.52
N ASN A 476 -0.30 2.24 -12.84
CA ASN A 476 -1.25 3.10 -13.54
C ASN A 476 -2.59 2.42 -13.67
N GLU A 477 -3.64 3.06 -13.19
CA GLU A 477 -5.00 2.53 -13.14
C GLU A 477 -5.88 3.14 -14.24
N SER A 478 -6.69 2.28 -14.88
CA SER A 478 -7.64 2.68 -15.92
C SER A 478 -8.89 3.36 -15.34
N ARG A 479 -9.70 3.92 -16.21
CA ARG A 479 -11.10 4.24 -15.88
C ARG A 479 -11.84 2.96 -15.50
N PRO A 480 -12.87 3.04 -14.63
CA PRO A 480 -13.65 1.89 -14.24
C PRO A 480 -14.63 1.45 -15.33
N VAL A 481 -14.79 0.13 -15.51
CA VAL A 481 -16.04 -0.43 -16.01
C VAL A 481 -16.98 -0.62 -14.82
N GLN A 482 -18.24 -0.24 -14.96
CA GLN A 482 -19.22 -0.34 -13.88
C GLN A 482 -20.44 -1.14 -14.32
N ASN A 483 -21.10 -1.79 -13.39
CA ASN A 483 -22.43 -2.32 -13.64
C ASN A 483 -23.37 -1.16 -13.89
N VAL A 484 -23.77 -1.00 -15.14
CA VAL A 484 -24.91 -0.17 -15.48
C VAL A 484 -26.15 -1.04 -15.22
N ALA A 485 -26.57 -1.13 -13.96
CA ALA A 485 -27.92 -1.55 -13.71
C ALA A 485 -28.82 -0.55 -14.42
N LYS A 486 -29.64 -0.98 -15.37
CA LYS A 486 -30.67 -0.13 -15.93
C LYS A 486 -31.49 0.41 -14.76
N VAL A 487 -31.79 1.71 -14.77
CA VAL A 487 -32.61 2.33 -13.70
C VAL A 487 -33.87 1.51 -13.45
N GLU A 488 -34.38 0.84 -14.48
CA GLU A 488 -35.53 -0.07 -14.45
C GLU A 488 -35.22 -1.37 -13.64
N ASP A 489 -34.01 -1.94 -13.70
CA ASP A 489 -33.64 -3.14 -12.94
C ASP A 489 -33.48 -2.82 -11.46
N LEU A 490 -32.92 -1.64 -11.13
CA LEU A 490 -32.83 -1.15 -9.75
C LEU A 490 -34.21 -0.86 -9.14
N LEU A 491 -35.16 -0.42 -9.96
CA LEU A 491 -36.53 -0.25 -9.55
C LEU A 491 -37.23 -1.59 -9.33
N GLN A 492 -36.92 -2.64 -10.09
CA GLN A 492 -37.51 -3.95 -9.95
C GLN A 492 -36.97 -4.71 -8.72
N GLU A 493 -35.69 -4.66 -8.43
CA GLU A 493 -35.11 -5.30 -7.22
C GLU A 493 -35.59 -4.65 -5.91
N ARG A 494 -35.81 -3.34 -5.89
CA ARG A 494 -36.45 -2.64 -4.77
C ARG A 494 -37.99 -2.78 -4.74
N GLN A 495 -38.60 -3.14 -5.84
CA GLN A 495 -40.07 -3.27 -5.99
C GLN A 495 -40.67 -4.44 -5.22
N GLY A 496 -39.90 -5.33 -4.64
CA GLY A 496 -40.47 -6.29 -3.69
C GLY A 496 -41.26 -5.64 -2.53
N LYS A 497 -41.04 -4.35 -2.21
CA LYS A 497 -41.70 -3.65 -1.08
C LYS A 497 -41.95 -2.14 -1.23
N ALA A 498 -41.48 -1.45 -2.25
CA ALA A 498 -41.65 0.01 -2.34
C ALA A 498 -42.73 0.40 -3.39
N LYS A 499 -43.83 1.00 -2.93
CA LYS A 499 -44.88 1.55 -3.79
C LYS A 499 -44.34 2.64 -4.72
N LYS A 500 -44.64 2.56 -6.01
CA LYS A 500 -44.40 3.65 -6.96
C LYS A 500 -45.34 4.81 -6.63
N LEU A 501 -44.78 5.96 -6.32
CA LEU A 501 -45.57 7.17 -5.99
C LEU A 501 -45.87 7.96 -7.22
N LYS A 502 -47.08 8.53 -7.29
CA LYS A 502 -47.55 9.32 -8.42
C LYS A 502 -47.01 10.76 -8.32
N CYS A 503 -46.35 11.22 -9.38
CA CYS A 503 -45.97 12.64 -9.51
C CYS A 503 -46.38 13.18 -10.88
N SER A 504 -46.78 14.45 -10.92
CA SER A 504 -47.07 15.21 -12.15
C SER A 504 -46.95 16.70 -11.85
N ASP A 505 -46.56 17.47 -12.85
CA ASP A 505 -46.51 18.94 -12.82
C ASP A 505 -45.78 19.53 -11.60
N GLY A 506 -44.65 18.93 -11.26
CA GLY A 506 -43.86 19.36 -10.11
C GLY A 506 -44.47 19.04 -8.74
N ARG A 507 -45.47 18.15 -8.68
CA ARG A 507 -46.18 17.74 -7.47
C ARG A 507 -46.02 16.24 -7.27
N LEU A 508 -45.62 15.84 -6.06
CA LEU A 508 -45.58 14.46 -5.61
C LEU A 508 -46.77 14.20 -4.68
N PHE A 509 -47.67 13.29 -5.09
CA PHE A 509 -48.86 12.97 -4.31
C PHE A 509 -48.52 12.01 -3.18
N LEU A 510 -48.89 12.37 -1.94
CA LEU A 510 -48.65 11.56 -0.77
C LEU A 510 -49.57 10.34 -0.74
N PRO A 511 -49.04 9.12 -0.50
CA PRO A 511 -49.88 7.94 -0.30
C PRO A 511 -50.69 8.07 1.00
N GLU A 512 -51.82 7.35 1.11
CA GLU A 512 -52.65 7.36 2.31
C GLU A 512 -51.88 7.00 3.60
N SER A 513 -50.91 6.07 3.51
CA SER A 513 -50.05 5.73 4.61
C SER A 513 -49.16 6.88 5.09
N ALA A 514 -48.85 7.84 4.22
CA ALA A 514 -48.06 9.03 4.55
C ALA A 514 -48.90 10.13 5.19
N LYS A 515 -50.19 10.19 4.89
CA LYS A 515 -51.13 11.16 5.46
C LYS A 515 -51.43 10.89 6.93
N ASN A 516 -51.38 9.60 7.34
CA ASN A 516 -51.64 9.14 8.69
C ASN A 516 -50.38 8.91 9.51
N ALA A 517 -49.21 9.22 8.96
CA ALA A 517 -47.94 9.03 9.67
C ALA A 517 -47.68 10.18 10.66
N ASP A 518 -47.19 9.89 11.84
CA ASP A 518 -46.69 10.89 12.81
C ASP A 518 -45.39 11.49 12.29
N ALA A 519 -45.48 12.15 11.12
CA ALA A 519 -44.33 12.70 10.40
C ALA A 519 -44.20 14.19 10.67
N THR A 520 -43.04 14.59 11.16
CA THR A 520 -42.70 16.00 11.37
C THR A 520 -42.31 16.67 10.06
N CYS A 521 -41.71 15.92 9.13
CA CYS A 521 -41.35 16.35 7.79
C CYS A 521 -41.14 15.15 6.86
N PHE A 522 -41.11 15.44 5.56
CA PHE A 522 -40.79 14.48 4.53
C PHE A 522 -39.41 14.77 3.97
N LEU A 523 -38.62 13.71 3.80
CA LEU A 523 -37.29 13.75 3.23
C LEU A 523 -37.34 13.15 1.83
N VAL A 524 -36.88 13.90 0.85
CA VAL A 524 -36.61 13.41 -0.50
C VAL A 524 -35.14 13.11 -0.59
N GLU A 525 -34.84 11.85 -0.86
CA GLU A 525 -33.47 11.39 -1.06
C GLU A 525 -33.25 11.01 -2.53
N SER A 526 -32.00 11.12 -2.97
CA SER A 526 -31.58 10.42 -4.18
C SER A 526 -31.73 8.90 -3.99
N LEU A 527 -31.69 8.11 -5.06
CA LEU A 527 -31.57 6.63 -4.92
C LEU A 527 -30.38 6.21 -4.08
N LEU A 528 -29.44 7.10 -3.90
CA LEU A 528 -28.17 6.93 -3.22
C LEU A 528 -28.24 7.23 -1.71
N GLY A 529 -29.45 7.54 -1.21
CA GLY A 529 -29.66 7.87 0.20
C GLY A 529 -29.15 9.26 0.60
N GLN A 530 -28.73 10.10 -0.36
CA GLN A 530 -28.37 11.49 -0.06
C GLN A 530 -29.63 12.32 0.14
N PRO A 531 -29.80 13.00 1.27
CA PRO A 531 -30.92 13.91 1.50
C PRO A 531 -30.80 15.11 0.54
N LEU A 532 -31.75 15.24 -0.34
CA LEU A 532 -31.79 16.33 -1.33
C LEU A 532 -32.72 17.46 -0.91
N LYS A 533 -33.81 17.14 -0.24
CA LYS A 533 -34.79 18.13 0.16
C LYS A 533 -35.62 17.66 1.34
N VAL A 534 -35.79 18.54 2.32
CA VAL A 534 -36.73 18.38 3.43
C VAL A 534 -37.96 19.20 3.14
N LEU A 535 -39.14 18.57 3.15
CA LEU A 535 -40.41 19.18 2.82
C LEU A 535 -41.38 19.05 3.99
N ARG A 536 -42.11 20.10 4.28
CA ARG A 536 -43.28 20.05 5.20
C ARG A 536 -44.52 20.00 4.35
N SER A 537 -45.43 19.13 4.69
CA SER A 537 -46.72 19.04 4.00
C SER A 537 -47.78 19.78 4.77
N SER A 538 -48.44 20.72 4.10
CA SER A 538 -49.71 21.30 4.53
C SER A 538 -50.85 20.83 3.61
N SER A 539 -50.62 19.91 2.69
CA SER A 539 -51.53 19.46 1.64
C SER A 539 -51.28 17.99 1.27
N ASN A 540 -52.13 17.41 0.45
CA ASN A 540 -52.01 16.01 -0.03
C ASN A 540 -50.86 15.78 -1.02
N TYR A 541 -50.04 16.78 -1.29
CA TYR A 541 -48.89 16.70 -2.18
C TYR A 541 -47.67 17.49 -1.66
N LEU A 542 -46.49 17.13 -2.12
CA LEU A 542 -45.24 17.84 -1.88
C LEU A 542 -44.82 18.57 -3.17
N ASN A 543 -44.34 19.80 -3.05
CA ASN A 543 -43.79 20.53 -4.19
C ASN A 543 -42.37 20.06 -4.48
N ILE A 544 -42.17 19.44 -5.64
CA ILE A 544 -40.92 18.88 -6.11
C ILE A 544 -40.40 19.55 -7.40
N SER A 545 -40.94 20.68 -7.78
CA SER A 545 -40.63 21.41 -9.03
C SER A 545 -39.15 21.81 -9.16
N SER A 546 -38.46 21.96 -8.03
CA SER A 546 -37.03 22.32 -7.99
C SER A 546 -36.09 21.13 -8.15
N LEU A 547 -36.58 19.89 -8.20
CA LEU A 547 -35.75 18.72 -8.42
C LEU A 547 -35.48 18.52 -9.91
N SER A 548 -34.29 18.04 -10.24
CA SER A 548 -33.91 17.69 -11.61
C SER A 548 -34.59 16.40 -12.08
N GLU A 549 -34.46 16.09 -13.37
CA GLU A 549 -34.89 14.80 -13.89
C GLU A 549 -34.12 13.67 -13.19
N GLY A 550 -34.85 12.65 -12.69
CA GLY A 550 -34.23 11.54 -11.95
C GLY A 550 -35.23 10.75 -11.12
N VAL A 551 -34.71 9.70 -10.47
CA VAL A 551 -35.45 8.83 -9.55
C VAL A 551 -35.11 9.20 -8.12
N TYR A 552 -36.15 9.28 -7.28
CA TYR A 552 -36.06 9.74 -5.90
C TYR A 552 -36.80 8.81 -4.95
N VAL A 553 -36.41 8.82 -3.67
CA VAL A 553 -37.08 8.11 -2.59
C VAL A 553 -37.76 9.09 -1.66
N LEU A 554 -39.01 8.82 -1.28
CA LEU A 554 -39.73 9.58 -0.28
C LEU A 554 -39.66 8.86 1.08
N LYS A 555 -39.20 9.57 2.10
CA LYS A 555 -39.22 9.12 3.50
C LYS A 555 -39.95 10.12 4.38
N SER A 556 -40.48 9.68 5.53
CA SER A 556 -40.85 10.57 6.63
C SER A 556 -39.82 10.55 7.73
N LEU A 557 -39.73 11.65 8.47
CA LEU A 557 -38.97 11.76 9.71
C LEU A 557 -39.93 12.13 10.84
N ASN A 558 -39.93 11.37 11.91
CA ASN A 558 -40.66 11.73 13.12
C ASN A 558 -39.81 12.59 14.08
N LYS A 559 -40.39 13.06 15.18
CA LYS A 559 -39.70 13.87 16.21
C LYS A 559 -38.50 13.15 16.86
N LYS A 560 -38.41 11.82 16.77
CA LYS A 560 -37.32 10.99 17.32
C LYS A 560 -36.23 10.69 16.30
N GLY A 561 -36.30 11.28 15.07
CA GLY A 561 -35.33 11.01 13.99
C GLY A 561 -35.51 9.66 13.28
N VAL A 562 -36.58 8.91 13.59
CA VAL A 562 -36.87 7.63 12.92
C VAL A 562 -37.45 7.90 11.55
N SER A 563 -36.87 7.29 10.52
CA SER A 563 -37.32 7.39 9.13
C SER A 563 -38.18 6.19 8.72
N HIS A 564 -39.23 6.47 7.91
CA HIS A 564 -40.03 5.44 7.25
C HIS A 564 -40.08 5.71 5.74
N THR A 565 -39.81 4.70 4.92
CA THR A 565 -39.79 4.81 3.47
C THR A 565 -41.19 4.55 2.89
N PHE A 566 -41.75 5.46 2.09
CA PHE A 566 -43.07 5.33 1.49
C PHE A 566 -43.03 4.77 0.07
N GLY A 567 -41.95 5.04 -0.68
CA GLY A 567 -41.82 4.58 -2.04
C GLY A 567 -40.86 5.43 -2.87
N THR A 568 -40.81 5.11 -4.16
CA THR A 568 -39.99 5.81 -5.15
C THR A 568 -40.85 6.55 -6.14
N PHE A 569 -40.32 7.65 -6.71
CA PHE A 569 -40.95 8.40 -7.78
C PHE A 569 -39.93 8.87 -8.80
N TYR A 570 -40.38 9.11 -10.03
CA TYR A 570 -39.55 9.54 -11.14
C TYR A 570 -40.01 10.89 -11.65
N ILE A 571 -39.12 11.85 -11.81
CA ILE A 571 -39.34 13.14 -12.41
C ILE A 571 -38.85 13.12 -13.87
N ARG A 572 -39.75 13.37 -14.81
CA ARG A 572 -39.43 13.54 -16.23
C ARG A 572 -39.56 15.01 -16.59
N LYS A 573 -38.55 15.63 -17.14
CA LYS A 573 -38.68 16.95 -17.75
C LYS A 573 -39.22 16.77 -19.17
N ASN A 574 -40.39 17.27 -19.43
CA ASN A 574 -40.87 17.37 -20.81
C ASN A 574 -39.91 18.29 -21.57
N LYS A 575 -39.24 17.79 -22.60
CA LYS A 575 -38.58 18.63 -23.58
C LYS A 575 -39.70 19.51 -24.17
N LYS A 576 -39.72 20.79 -23.84
CA LYS A 576 -40.49 21.74 -24.60
C LYS A 576 -39.92 21.72 -26.01
N SER A 577 -40.77 21.37 -26.97
CA SER A 577 -40.58 21.49 -28.41
C SER A 577 -40.16 22.89 -28.79
#